data_4dcd4483b0b02b930c9c91868b5df9fc
#
_entry.id   4dcd4483b0b02b930c9c91868b5df9fc
#
_cell.length_a   1.000
_cell.length_b   1.000
_cell.length_c   1.000
_cell.angle_alpha   90.00
_cell.angle_beta   90.00
_cell.angle_gamma   90.00
#
_symmetry.space_group_name_H-M   'P 1'
#
loop_
_entity.id
_entity.type
_entity.pdbx_description
1 polymer ?
#
loop_
_entity_poly.entity_id
_entity_poly.type
_entity_poly.pdbx_seq_one_letter_code
_entity_poly.pdbx_strand_id
1 'polypeptide(L)'
;MSEFRKALEKYAEFVINKSRQNLQKGGKYGTHNKSGVLSKSLEYKIKGDKVSFLSEDYGEYLDKGVKGAKSTYPESSASPFRYRNLKPPAEVFEKWIKKSNIQGRDKKTGRFITRQSLSYIIANSIYSKGIRASMFFTKPFEEALPLFEDDFLEGFLNDNLKIE
;
A
#
# COMPACT_ATOMS: atom_id res chain seq x y z
N MET A 1 -23.27 -21.06 9.51
CA MET A 1 -21.95 -20.36 9.47
C MET A 1 -21.56 -20.14 10.93
N SER A 2 -20.33 -20.45 11.28
CA SER A 2 -19.86 -20.28 12.67
C SER A 2 -19.81 -18.79 13.04
N GLU A 3 -20.01 -18.48 14.31
CA GLU A 3 -19.99 -17.10 14.82
C GLU A 3 -18.57 -16.52 14.71
N PHE A 4 -17.54 -17.35 14.97
CA PHE A 4 -16.15 -16.96 14.78
C PHE A 4 -15.86 -16.57 13.32
N ARG A 5 -16.39 -17.32 12.36
CA ARG A 5 -16.23 -16.98 10.95
C ARG A 5 -16.91 -15.67 10.58
N LYS A 6 -18.06 -15.37 11.16
CA LYS A 6 -18.72 -14.06 10.97
C LYS A 6 -17.87 -12.92 11.51
N ALA A 7 -17.23 -13.12 12.66
CA ALA A 7 -16.29 -12.14 13.21
C ALA A 7 -15.09 -11.92 12.28
N LEU A 8 -14.50 -12.99 11.72
CA LEU A 8 -13.42 -12.89 10.73
C LEU A 8 -13.85 -12.15 9.45
N GLU A 9 -15.07 -12.38 8.97
CA GLU A 9 -15.61 -11.68 7.80
C GLU A 9 -15.73 -10.17 8.07
N LYS A 10 -16.34 -9.77 9.19
CA LYS A 10 -16.45 -8.37 9.60
C LYS A 10 -15.09 -7.69 9.73
N TYR A 11 -14.13 -8.36 10.35
CA TYR A 11 -12.76 -7.88 10.48
C TYR A 11 -12.12 -7.66 9.09
N ALA A 12 -12.20 -8.67 8.22
CA ALA A 12 -11.61 -8.59 6.89
C ALA A 12 -12.22 -7.47 6.04
N GLU A 13 -13.54 -7.32 6.08
CA GLU A 13 -14.25 -6.22 5.40
C GLU A 13 -13.83 -4.86 5.94
N PHE A 14 -13.70 -4.71 7.26
CA PHE A 14 -13.24 -3.48 7.88
C PHE A 14 -11.83 -3.11 7.38
N VAL A 15 -10.89 -4.06 7.40
CA VAL A 15 -9.51 -3.85 6.94
C VAL A 15 -9.48 -3.43 5.46
N ILE A 16 -10.21 -4.16 4.60
CA ILE A 16 -10.28 -3.84 3.16
C ILE A 16 -10.87 -2.44 2.92
N ASN A 17 -11.97 -2.11 3.57
CA ASN A 17 -12.63 -0.83 3.38
C ASN A 17 -11.76 0.34 3.86
N LYS A 18 -11.10 0.21 5.00
CA LYS A 18 -10.15 1.20 5.50
C LYS A 18 -8.93 1.35 4.59
N SER A 19 -8.40 0.24 4.09
CA SER A 19 -7.28 0.24 3.14
C SER A 19 -7.64 0.97 1.85
N ARG A 20 -8.84 0.72 1.30
CA ARG A 20 -9.36 1.44 0.13
C ARG A 20 -9.51 2.93 0.38
N GLN A 21 -10.03 3.32 1.55
CA GLN A 21 -10.12 4.73 1.95
C GLN A 21 -8.73 5.38 2.04
N ASN A 22 -7.75 4.70 2.62
CA ASN A 22 -6.38 5.20 2.73
C ASN A 22 -5.73 5.38 1.35
N LEU A 23 -5.97 4.48 0.40
CA LEU A 23 -5.49 4.62 -0.97
C LEU A 23 -6.08 5.85 -1.69
N GLN A 24 -7.30 6.25 -1.32
CA GLN A 24 -7.95 7.44 -1.89
C GLN A 24 -7.50 8.74 -1.23
N LYS A 25 -6.96 8.69 -0.01
CA LYS A 25 -6.39 9.86 0.64
C LYS A 25 -5.19 10.35 -0.17
N GLY A 26 -5.28 11.55 -0.70
CA GLY A 26 -4.21 12.14 -1.48
C GLY A 26 -3.02 12.56 -0.63
N GLY A 27 -1.82 12.44 -1.20
CA GLY A 27 -0.64 13.13 -0.73
C GLY A 27 -0.36 14.39 -1.57
N LYS A 28 0.80 15.01 -1.38
CA LYS A 28 1.25 16.20 -2.13
C LYS A 28 1.13 16.06 -3.66
N TYR A 29 1.24 14.85 -4.19
CA TYR A 29 1.24 14.55 -5.62
C TYR A 29 0.01 13.77 -6.11
N GLY A 30 -1.07 13.79 -5.35
CA GLY A 30 -2.32 13.11 -5.67
C GLY A 30 -2.52 11.79 -4.93
N THR A 31 -3.56 11.05 -5.31
CA THR A 31 -3.91 9.80 -4.65
C THR A 31 -3.03 8.65 -5.12
N HIS A 32 -2.79 7.67 -4.25
CA HIS A 32 -2.13 6.41 -4.61
C HIS A 32 -3.02 5.49 -5.48
N ASN A 33 -4.25 5.86 -5.69
CA ASN A 33 -5.27 5.05 -6.38
C ASN A 33 -5.72 5.64 -7.73
N LYS A 34 -4.80 6.23 -8.49
CA LYS A 34 -5.13 6.91 -9.77
C LYS A 34 -5.82 6.02 -10.79
N SER A 35 -5.40 4.78 -10.94
CA SER A 35 -6.01 3.82 -11.86
C SER A 35 -7.16 3.04 -11.24
N GLY A 36 -7.27 3.02 -9.92
CA GLY A 36 -8.22 2.21 -9.18
C GLY A 36 -7.92 0.70 -9.17
N VAL A 37 -6.87 0.27 -9.88
CA VAL A 37 -6.51 -1.16 -10.00
C VAL A 37 -6.19 -1.76 -8.65
N LEU A 38 -5.31 -1.13 -7.86
CA LEU A 38 -4.92 -1.64 -6.55
C LEU A 38 -6.12 -1.70 -5.60
N SER A 39 -6.93 -0.66 -5.54
CA SER A 39 -8.12 -0.63 -4.68
C SER A 39 -9.13 -1.72 -5.04
N LYS A 40 -9.31 -1.99 -6.33
CA LYS A 40 -10.21 -3.04 -6.82
C LYS A 40 -9.66 -4.45 -6.60
N SER A 41 -8.32 -4.61 -6.59
CA SER A 41 -7.66 -5.90 -6.39
C SER A 41 -7.62 -6.34 -4.93
N LEU A 42 -7.91 -5.44 -3.98
CA LEU A 42 -7.95 -5.78 -2.57
C LEU A 42 -9.13 -6.72 -2.28
N GLU A 43 -8.80 -7.95 -1.94
CA GLU A 43 -9.75 -9.01 -1.62
C GLU A 43 -9.33 -9.76 -0.36
N TYR A 44 -10.24 -10.54 0.20
CA TYR A 44 -9.90 -11.48 1.26
C TYR A 44 -10.49 -12.86 0.96
N LYS A 45 -9.87 -13.88 1.52
CA LYS A 45 -10.36 -15.27 1.49
C LYS A 45 -10.28 -15.86 2.90
N ILE A 46 -11.34 -16.53 3.31
CA ILE A 46 -11.38 -17.24 4.59
C ILE A 46 -11.40 -18.75 4.31
N LYS A 47 -10.43 -19.44 4.91
CA LYS A 47 -10.33 -20.88 4.86
C LYS A 47 -10.13 -21.42 6.28
N GLY A 48 -11.18 -22.10 6.82
CA GLY A 48 -11.22 -22.47 8.24
C GLY A 48 -11.15 -21.20 9.10
N ASP A 49 -10.22 -21.17 10.03
CA ASP A 49 -9.99 -20.07 10.98
C ASP A 49 -8.92 -19.06 10.49
N LYS A 50 -8.61 -19.09 9.20
CA LYS A 50 -7.60 -18.22 8.61
C LYS A 50 -8.21 -17.26 7.61
N VAL A 51 -7.88 -15.99 7.74
CA VAL A 51 -8.13 -14.95 6.73
C VAL A 51 -6.85 -14.66 5.97
N SER A 52 -6.94 -14.61 4.65
CA SER A 52 -5.84 -14.21 3.76
C SER A 52 -6.28 -13.00 2.96
N PHE A 53 -5.44 -11.99 2.93
CA PHE A 53 -5.66 -10.79 2.12
C PHE A 53 -4.86 -10.89 0.82
N LEU A 54 -5.46 -10.44 -0.27
CA LEU A 54 -4.91 -10.50 -1.62
C LEU A 54 -4.92 -9.11 -2.22
N SER A 55 -3.89 -8.80 -2.97
CA SER A 55 -3.76 -7.55 -3.75
C SER A 55 -2.87 -7.76 -4.96
N GLU A 56 -2.81 -6.75 -5.84
CA GLU A 56 -1.74 -6.68 -6.84
C GLU A 56 -0.36 -6.67 -6.16
N ASP A 57 0.64 -7.27 -6.82
CA ASP A 57 1.99 -7.46 -6.28
C ASP A 57 2.67 -6.14 -5.84
N TYR A 58 2.43 -5.06 -6.60
CA TYR A 58 3.00 -3.75 -6.24
C TYR A 58 2.39 -3.11 -4.99
N GLY A 59 1.25 -3.62 -4.52
CA GLY A 59 0.60 -3.15 -3.30
C GLY A 59 1.49 -3.29 -2.08
N GLU A 60 2.27 -4.36 -1.98
CA GLU A 60 3.20 -4.58 -0.87
C GLU A 60 4.34 -3.56 -0.86
N TYR A 61 4.88 -3.22 -2.02
CA TYR A 61 5.90 -2.17 -2.14
C TYR A 61 5.36 -0.78 -1.79
N LEU A 62 4.12 -0.50 -2.13
CA LEU A 62 3.47 0.76 -1.77
C LEU A 62 3.17 0.82 -0.27
N ASP A 63 2.72 -0.26 0.33
CA ASP A 63 2.40 -0.34 1.75
C ASP A 63 3.65 -0.19 2.63
N LYS A 64 4.66 -1.03 2.40
CA LYS A 64 5.90 -1.09 3.20
C LYS A 64 6.97 -0.10 2.75
N GLY A 65 6.85 0.44 1.54
CA GLY A 65 7.88 1.25 0.91
C GLY A 65 9.08 0.44 0.44
N VAL A 66 10.08 1.13 -0.06
CA VAL A 66 11.35 0.54 -0.53
C VAL A 66 12.50 1.41 -0.05
N LYS A 67 13.50 0.81 0.55
CA LYS A 67 14.73 1.51 0.95
C LYS A 67 15.53 1.93 -0.27
N GLY A 68 16.06 3.14 -0.28
CA GLY A 68 16.94 3.60 -1.34
C GLY A 68 18.33 2.99 -1.27
N ALA A 69 19.06 3.10 -2.38
CA ALA A 69 20.43 2.62 -2.46
C ALA A 69 21.40 3.48 -1.62
N LYS A 70 21.13 4.79 -1.53
CA LYS A 70 21.99 5.76 -0.82
C LYS A 70 21.38 6.23 0.50
N SER A 71 20.08 6.38 0.56
CA SER A 71 19.36 6.84 1.75
C SER A 71 18.02 6.11 1.88
N THR A 72 17.38 6.26 3.02
CA THR A 72 16.09 5.62 3.29
C THR A 72 15.19 6.61 4.01
N TYR A 73 13.94 6.72 3.57
CA TYR A 73 12.94 7.48 4.29
C TYR A 73 12.62 6.82 5.64
N PRO A 74 12.42 7.58 6.71
CA PRO A 74 12.09 7.03 8.03
C PRO A 74 10.92 6.06 8.00
N GLU A 75 9.87 6.37 7.23
CA GLU A 75 8.67 5.55 7.08
C GLU A 75 8.95 4.18 6.45
N SER A 76 10.03 4.07 5.68
CA SER A 76 10.44 2.83 5.00
C SER A 76 11.60 2.10 5.71
N SER A 77 11.98 2.54 6.91
CA SER A 77 13.13 1.97 7.66
C SER A 77 12.95 0.48 7.97
N ALA A 78 11.73 0.05 8.23
CA ALA A 78 11.38 -1.34 8.51
C ALA A 78 11.08 -2.17 7.25
N SER A 79 11.10 -1.57 6.05
CA SER A 79 10.81 -2.30 4.81
C SER A 79 11.82 -3.42 4.55
N PRO A 80 11.37 -4.62 4.12
CA PRO A 80 12.25 -5.68 3.65
C PRO A 80 12.84 -5.38 2.26
N PHE A 81 12.26 -4.44 1.52
CA PHE A 81 12.64 -4.12 0.15
C PHE A 81 13.71 -3.02 0.11
N ARG A 82 14.68 -3.16 -0.81
CA ARG A 82 15.76 -2.19 -1.01
C ARG A 82 16.25 -2.19 -2.47
N TYR A 83 16.47 -1.01 -3.03
CA TYR A 83 17.24 -0.85 -4.25
C TYR A 83 18.73 -1.13 -3.98
N ARG A 84 19.34 -1.99 -4.79
CA ARG A 84 20.76 -2.34 -4.70
C ARG A 84 21.49 -1.97 -5.98
N ASN A 85 21.43 -2.83 -6.98
CA ASN A 85 22.20 -2.72 -8.22
C ASN A 85 21.38 -2.27 -9.43
N LEU A 86 20.07 -2.44 -9.39
CA LEU A 86 19.19 -2.12 -10.51
C LEU A 86 18.35 -0.87 -10.18
N LYS A 87 18.42 0.10 -11.10
CA LYS A 87 17.55 1.27 -11.08
C LYS A 87 16.20 0.93 -11.71
N PRO A 88 15.11 1.54 -11.27
CA PRO A 88 13.84 1.40 -11.97
C PRO A 88 13.96 1.99 -13.38
N PRO A 89 13.37 1.34 -14.42
CA PRO A 89 13.37 1.87 -15.78
C PRO A 89 12.69 3.23 -15.87
N ALA A 90 13.35 4.22 -16.48
CA ALA A 90 12.82 5.57 -16.60
C ALA A 90 11.51 5.63 -17.39
N GLU A 91 11.35 4.77 -18.40
CA GLU A 91 10.18 4.69 -19.28
C GLU A 91 8.87 4.44 -18.53
N VAL A 92 8.93 3.72 -17.41
CA VAL A 92 7.76 3.46 -16.57
C VAL A 92 7.19 4.78 -16.03
N PHE A 93 8.05 5.76 -15.74
CA PHE A 93 7.66 7.06 -15.21
C PHE A 93 7.14 8.02 -16.27
N GLU A 94 7.51 7.86 -17.53
CA GLU A 94 6.99 8.72 -18.61
C GLU A 94 5.47 8.65 -18.73
N LYS A 95 4.90 7.44 -18.69
CA LYS A 95 3.45 7.23 -18.72
C LYS A 95 2.77 7.86 -17.51
N TRP A 96 3.37 7.70 -16.35
CA TRP A 96 2.85 8.30 -15.10
C TRP A 96 2.93 9.81 -15.11
N ILE A 97 4.04 10.41 -15.56
CA ILE A 97 4.23 11.86 -15.72
C ILE A 97 3.16 12.43 -16.64
N LYS A 98 2.92 11.77 -17.78
CA LYS A 98 1.89 12.19 -18.74
C LYS A 98 0.49 12.12 -18.11
N LYS A 99 0.14 11.03 -17.49
CA LYS A 99 -1.17 10.81 -16.87
C LYS A 99 -1.42 11.77 -15.69
N SER A 100 -0.36 12.12 -14.96
CA SER A 100 -0.42 13.01 -13.80
C SER A 100 -0.26 14.46 -14.14
N ASN A 101 -0.03 14.79 -15.43
CA ASN A 101 0.24 16.14 -15.92
C ASN A 101 1.32 16.88 -15.11
N ILE A 102 2.41 16.14 -14.78
CA ILE A 102 3.52 16.69 -14.02
C ILE A 102 4.48 17.40 -14.99
N GLN A 103 4.84 18.63 -14.67
CA GLN A 103 5.84 19.39 -15.39
C GLN A 103 7.00 19.76 -14.45
N GLY A 104 8.21 19.45 -14.87
CA GLY A 104 9.41 19.87 -14.17
C GLY A 104 10.01 21.14 -14.80
N ARG A 105 10.59 21.99 -13.98
CA ARG A 105 11.37 23.15 -14.41
C ARG A 105 12.78 23.08 -13.88
N ASP A 106 13.74 23.46 -14.70
CA ASP A 106 15.11 23.64 -14.27
C ASP A 106 15.20 24.85 -13.31
N LYS A 107 15.82 24.65 -12.16
CA LYS A 107 15.91 25.67 -11.11
C LYS A 107 16.78 26.85 -11.50
N LYS A 108 17.77 26.65 -12.37
CA LYS A 108 18.71 27.70 -12.79
C LYS A 108 18.18 28.53 -13.95
N THR A 109 17.59 27.87 -14.94
CA THR A 109 17.14 28.50 -16.18
C THR A 109 15.66 28.83 -16.22
N GLY A 110 14.85 28.22 -15.32
CA GLY A 110 13.39 28.33 -15.31
C GLY A 110 12.69 27.62 -16.48
N ARG A 111 13.44 27.00 -17.38
CA ARG A 111 12.91 26.29 -18.57
C ARG A 111 12.25 24.99 -18.19
N PHE A 112 11.25 24.59 -18.96
CA PHE A 112 10.63 23.26 -18.80
C PHE A 112 11.61 22.15 -19.15
N ILE A 113 11.62 21.14 -18.30
CA ILE A 113 12.37 19.91 -18.52
C ILE A 113 11.52 18.98 -19.40
N THR A 114 12.16 18.33 -20.39
CA THR A 114 11.47 17.34 -21.22
C THR A 114 10.94 16.19 -20.37
N ARG A 115 9.87 15.54 -20.80
CA ARG A 115 9.28 14.40 -20.10
C ARG A 115 10.30 13.26 -19.93
N GLN A 116 11.09 12.97 -20.94
CA GLN A 116 12.15 11.97 -20.89
C GLN A 116 13.22 12.31 -19.84
N SER A 117 13.70 13.55 -19.81
CA SER A 117 14.68 13.99 -18.81
C SER A 117 14.09 13.94 -17.39
N LEU A 118 12.83 14.33 -17.24
CA LEU A 118 12.14 14.30 -15.96
C LEU A 118 11.95 12.85 -15.46
N SER A 119 11.59 11.92 -16.35
CA SER A 119 11.46 10.50 -16.00
C SER A 119 12.79 9.90 -15.52
N TYR A 120 13.88 10.27 -16.13
CA TYR A 120 15.21 9.86 -15.72
C TYR A 120 15.60 10.42 -14.33
N ILE A 121 15.31 11.69 -14.08
CA ILE A 121 15.54 12.33 -12.78
C ILE A 121 14.74 11.62 -11.69
N ILE A 122 13.47 11.31 -11.95
CA ILE A 122 12.59 10.60 -11.01
C ILE A 122 13.13 9.18 -10.74
N ALA A 123 13.51 8.44 -11.78
CA ALA A 123 14.08 7.10 -11.63
C ALA A 123 15.34 7.11 -10.75
N ASN A 124 16.24 8.07 -10.98
CA ASN A 124 17.45 8.21 -10.17
C ASN A 124 17.14 8.62 -8.72
N SER A 125 16.17 9.48 -8.50
CA SER A 125 15.74 9.89 -7.17
C SER A 125 15.14 8.70 -6.39
N ILE A 126 14.26 7.93 -7.02
CA ILE A 126 13.67 6.72 -6.42
C ILE A 126 14.74 5.68 -6.12
N TYR A 127 15.66 5.44 -7.03
CA TYR A 127 16.78 4.53 -6.77
C TYR A 127 17.61 4.96 -5.57
N SER A 128 17.92 6.25 -5.48
CA SER A 128 18.80 6.77 -4.42
C SER A 128 18.13 6.85 -3.06
N LYS A 129 16.88 7.31 -3.02
CA LYS A 129 16.14 7.62 -1.78
C LYS A 129 15.11 6.57 -1.39
N GLY A 130 14.68 5.75 -2.34
CA GLY A 130 13.63 4.76 -2.16
C GLY A 130 12.22 5.32 -2.32
N ILE A 131 11.26 4.55 -1.87
CA ILE A 131 9.83 4.86 -1.88
C ILE A 131 9.32 4.90 -0.44
N ARG A 132 8.60 5.95 -0.08
CA ARG A 132 7.99 6.06 1.26
C ARG A 132 6.92 5.00 1.45
N ALA A 133 6.91 4.38 2.63
CA ALA A 133 5.82 3.51 3.03
C ALA A 133 4.53 4.32 3.20
N SER A 134 3.46 3.86 2.58
CA SER A 134 2.14 4.49 2.73
C SER A 134 1.35 3.92 3.91
N MET A 135 1.65 2.70 4.32
CA MET A 135 0.97 1.97 5.39
C MET A 135 -0.55 1.86 5.16
N PHE A 136 -0.97 1.87 3.90
CA PHE A 136 -2.40 1.91 3.55
C PHE A 136 -3.15 0.66 4.01
N PHE A 137 -2.46 -0.47 4.07
CA PHE A 137 -2.98 -1.76 4.51
C PHE A 137 -2.50 -2.13 5.92
N THR A 138 -1.20 -2.03 6.19
CA THR A 138 -0.61 -2.43 7.48
C THR A 138 -1.27 -1.69 8.64
N LYS A 139 -1.46 -0.38 8.52
CA LYS A 139 -2.08 0.41 9.58
C LYS A 139 -3.53 0.00 9.90
N PRO A 140 -4.45 -0.12 8.92
CA PRO A 140 -5.79 -0.64 9.18
C PRO A 140 -5.80 -2.06 9.75
N PHE A 141 -4.89 -2.91 9.28
CA PHE A 141 -4.76 -4.28 9.77
C PHE A 141 -4.41 -4.33 11.26
N GLU A 142 -3.41 -3.56 11.70
CA GLU A 142 -2.97 -3.49 13.09
C GLU A 142 -4.01 -2.81 13.99
N GLU A 143 -4.62 -1.71 13.52
CA GLU A 143 -5.64 -0.97 14.27
C GLU A 143 -6.95 -1.75 14.45
N ALA A 144 -7.27 -2.63 13.51
CA ALA A 144 -8.49 -3.43 13.57
C ALA A 144 -8.41 -4.57 14.60
N LEU A 145 -7.24 -5.17 14.82
CA LEU A 145 -7.10 -6.33 15.71
C LEU A 145 -7.73 -6.11 17.10
N PRO A 146 -7.38 -5.04 17.85
CA PRO A 146 -7.97 -4.81 19.16
C PRO A 146 -9.48 -4.46 19.11
N LEU A 147 -9.98 -3.96 17.98
CA LEU A 147 -11.40 -3.63 17.83
C LEU A 147 -12.29 -4.88 17.69
N PHE A 148 -11.74 -5.97 17.21
CA PHE A 148 -12.45 -7.23 16.96
C PHE A 148 -12.08 -8.36 17.93
N GLU A 149 -11.25 -8.08 18.93
CA GLU A 149 -10.78 -9.07 19.90
C GLU A 149 -11.94 -9.71 20.66
N ASP A 150 -12.89 -8.92 21.15
CA ASP A 150 -14.07 -9.41 21.85
C ASP A 150 -14.98 -10.22 20.93
N ASP A 151 -15.22 -9.77 19.70
CA ASP A 151 -16.01 -10.49 18.70
C ASP A 151 -15.39 -11.86 18.36
N PHE A 152 -14.06 -11.93 18.28
CA PHE A 152 -13.34 -13.19 18.05
C PHE A 152 -13.48 -14.13 19.23
N LEU A 153 -13.32 -13.64 20.44
CA LEU A 153 -13.44 -14.42 21.65
C LEU A 153 -14.88 -14.95 21.82
N GLU A 154 -15.87 -14.09 21.69
CA GLU A 154 -17.28 -14.48 21.77
C GLU A 154 -17.66 -15.49 20.71
N GLY A 155 -17.26 -15.26 19.44
CA GLY A 155 -17.52 -16.18 18.34
C GLY A 155 -16.88 -17.54 18.55
N PHE A 156 -15.64 -17.58 19.05
CA PHE A 156 -14.95 -18.83 19.36
C PHE A 156 -15.64 -19.60 20.50
N LEU A 157 -16.04 -18.92 21.56
CA LEU A 157 -16.73 -19.52 22.70
C LEU A 157 -18.10 -20.09 22.28
N ASN A 158 -18.87 -19.33 21.51
CA ASN A 158 -20.19 -19.77 21.03
C ASN A 158 -20.12 -20.98 20.09
N ASP A 159 -19.06 -21.09 19.29
CA ASP A 159 -18.87 -22.22 18.37
C ASP A 159 -18.37 -23.48 19.08
N ASN A 160 -17.61 -23.35 20.18
CA ASN A 160 -16.94 -24.47 20.84
C ASN A 160 -17.55 -24.87 22.20
N LEU A 161 -18.21 -23.94 22.88
CA LEU A 161 -18.88 -24.17 24.14
C LEU A 161 -20.40 -24.23 23.90
N LYS A 162 -20.94 -25.37 23.52
CA LYS A 162 -22.37 -25.62 23.65
C LYS A 162 -22.67 -25.75 25.13
N ILE A 163 -23.01 -24.67 25.77
CA ILE A 163 -23.62 -24.69 27.10
C ILE A 163 -25.07 -25.08 26.86
N GLU A 164 -25.39 -26.38 27.13
CA GLU A 164 -26.75 -26.83 27.22
C GLU A 164 -27.47 -26.21 28.43
#